data_9ac57151c7926112d937eb718f6fa55e
#
_entry.id   9ac57151c7926112d937eb718f6fa55e
#
_cell.length_a   1.000
_cell.length_b   1.000
_cell.length_c   1.000
_cell.angle_alpha   90.00
_cell.angle_beta   90.00
_cell.angle_gamma   90.00
#
_symmetry.space_group_name_H-M   'P 1'
#
loop_
_entity.id
_entity.type
_entity.pdbx_description
1 polymer ?
#
loop_
_entity_poly.entity_id
_entity_poly.type
_entity_poly.pdbx_seq_one_letter_code
_entity_poly.pdbx_strand_id
1 'polypeptide(L)'
;LIKHSLYSIPELNKNLISNFRIISNPGCYPTSIQIPLIPLIKNNLIKIKDITIDSKSGYSGAGKNLEKKFKHKNLYSSIYAYSPINHRHICETEQELNKHTKKKIILTFNPHLLPTFRGILTAIYVQSLNRKSANLLRNTLIKFYKNSKFIKILKLNSPLGSGNILHTNNIEISICETRVKNKY
;
A
#
# COMPACT_ATOMS: atom_id res chain seq x y z
N LEU A 1 14.29 1.71 -24.49
CA LEU A 1 14.37 2.12 -23.07
C LEU A 1 13.55 1.19 -22.17
N ILE A 2 12.27 0.91 -22.45
CA ILE A 2 11.39 0.07 -21.60
C ILE A 2 11.96 -1.33 -21.38
N LYS A 3 12.57 -1.95 -22.39
CA LYS A 3 13.21 -3.29 -22.27
C LYS A 3 14.36 -3.34 -21.26
N HIS A 4 14.92 -2.18 -20.90
CA HIS A 4 16.03 -2.05 -19.94
C HIS A 4 15.60 -1.41 -18.62
N SER A 5 14.31 -1.34 -18.36
CA SER A 5 13.73 -0.75 -17.15
C SER A 5 13.01 -1.79 -16.30
N LEU A 6 13.09 -1.60 -14.99
CA LEU A 6 12.37 -2.37 -13.99
C LEU A 6 11.50 -1.42 -13.17
N TYR A 7 10.19 -1.69 -13.12
CA TYR A 7 9.34 -1.09 -12.08
C TYR A 7 9.53 -1.89 -10.80
N SER A 8 10.00 -1.26 -9.73
CA SER A 8 10.45 -1.99 -8.55
C SER A 8 10.30 -1.23 -7.24
N ILE A 9 9.82 -1.97 -6.25
CA ILE A 9 10.08 -1.72 -4.83
C ILE A 9 11.26 -2.63 -4.45
N PRO A 10 12.38 -2.10 -3.93
CA PRO A 10 13.58 -2.89 -3.64
C PRO A 10 13.31 -4.10 -2.75
N GLU A 11 12.45 -3.96 -1.76
CA GLU A 11 12.10 -5.03 -0.82
C GLU A 11 11.36 -6.21 -1.47
N LEU A 12 10.74 -5.99 -2.63
CA LEU A 12 10.05 -7.03 -3.40
C LEU A 12 10.94 -7.67 -4.48
N ASN A 13 11.91 -6.93 -5.03
CA ASN A 13 12.65 -7.29 -6.24
C ASN A 13 14.17 -7.11 -6.11
N LYS A 14 14.72 -7.14 -4.89
CA LYS A 14 16.14 -6.87 -4.62
C LYS A 14 17.10 -7.59 -5.58
N ASN A 15 16.84 -8.86 -5.85
CA ASN A 15 17.72 -9.69 -6.70
C ASN A 15 17.65 -9.35 -8.19
N LEU A 16 16.68 -8.54 -8.63
CA LEU A 16 16.50 -8.19 -10.03
C LEU A 16 17.11 -6.82 -10.37
N ILE A 17 17.26 -5.94 -9.40
CA ILE A 17 17.61 -4.53 -9.60
C ILE A 17 18.93 -4.39 -10.36
N SER A 18 19.95 -5.19 -10.02
CA SER A 18 21.27 -5.15 -10.65
C SER A 18 21.27 -5.47 -12.14
N ASN A 19 20.21 -6.12 -12.64
CA ASN A 19 20.11 -6.52 -14.04
C ASN A 19 19.53 -5.42 -14.95
N PHE A 20 19.13 -4.28 -14.37
CA PHE A 20 18.46 -3.21 -15.10
C PHE A 20 19.20 -1.88 -14.96
N ARG A 21 19.22 -1.11 -16.06
CA ARG A 21 19.87 0.21 -16.09
C ARG A 21 18.95 1.34 -15.63
N ILE A 22 17.65 1.12 -15.70
CA ILE A 22 16.62 2.11 -15.35
C ILE A 22 15.69 1.46 -14.33
N ILE A 23 15.54 2.11 -13.18
CA ILE A 23 14.60 1.67 -12.13
C ILE A 23 13.47 2.70 -12.04
N SER A 24 12.25 2.26 -12.31
CA SER A 24 11.03 3.06 -12.14
C SER A 24 10.50 2.83 -10.72
N ASN A 25 10.58 3.87 -9.91
CA ASN A 25 10.06 3.83 -8.53
C ASN A 25 8.54 3.96 -8.51
N PRO A 26 7.84 3.14 -7.72
CA PRO A 26 6.40 3.25 -7.53
C PRO A 26 5.97 4.59 -6.94
N GLY A 27 4.71 4.96 -7.21
CA GLY A 27 4.06 6.03 -6.48
C GLY A 27 3.88 5.70 -5.00
N CYS A 28 3.54 6.70 -4.21
CA CYS A 28 3.43 6.56 -2.75
C CYS A 28 2.32 5.59 -2.31
N TYR A 29 1.12 5.69 -2.86
CA TYR A 29 0.04 4.74 -2.59
C TYR A 29 0.35 3.34 -3.12
N PRO A 30 0.83 3.15 -4.37
CA PRO A 30 1.26 1.82 -4.83
C PRO A 30 2.27 1.16 -3.89
N THR A 31 3.23 1.92 -3.34
CA THR A 31 4.19 1.39 -2.36
C THR A 31 3.48 0.88 -1.10
N SER A 32 2.58 1.69 -0.52
CA SER A 32 1.87 1.32 0.72
C SER A 32 0.91 0.14 0.54
N ILE A 33 0.46 -0.12 -0.69
CA ILE A 33 -0.49 -1.19 -1.03
C ILE A 33 0.23 -2.48 -1.43
N GLN A 34 1.24 -2.39 -2.28
CA GLN A 34 1.95 -3.56 -2.82
C GLN A 34 2.73 -4.31 -1.75
N ILE A 35 3.38 -3.58 -0.85
CA ILE A 35 4.19 -4.18 0.22
C ILE A 35 3.38 -5.17 1.07
N PRO A 36 2.20 -4.85 1.63
CA PRO A 36 1.43 -5.84 2.37
C PRO A 36 0.74 -6.88 1.48
N LEU A 37 0.24 -6.51 0.28
CA LEU A 37 -0.60 -7.40 -0.51
C LEU A 37 0.17 -8.46 -1.31
N ILE A 38 1.31 -8.11 -1.90
CA ILE A 38 2.04 -9.06 -2.78
C ILE A 38 2.43 -10.35 -2.05
N PRO A 39 3.01 -10.33 -0.84
CA PRO A 39 3.31 -11.57 -0.14
C PRO A 39 2.08 -12.40 0.19
N LEU A 40 0.95 -11.76 0.53
CA LEU A 40 -0.29 -12.46 0.87
C LEU A 40 -0.94 -13.10 -0.36
N ILE A 41 -0.91 -12.42 -1.51
CA ILE A 41 -1.41 -12.93 -2.80
C ILE A 41 -0.54 -14.09 -3.28
N LYS A 42 0.79 -13.94 -3.29
CA LYS A 42 1.74 -15.00 -3.68
C LYS A 42 1.56 -16.29 -2.89
N ASN A 43 1.18 -16.19 -1.63
CA ASN A 43 0.96 -17.35 -0.75
C ASN A 43 -0.52 -17.81 -0.70
N ASN A 44 -1.39 -17.29 -1.56
CA ASN A 44 -2.81 -17.63 -1.61
C ASN A 44 -3.51 -17.54 -0.23
N LEU A 45 -3.25 -16.47 0.51
CA LEU A 45 -3.80 -16.28 1.85
C LEU A 45 -5.07 -15.46 1.87
N ILE A 46 -5.29 -14.61 0.88
CA ILE A 46 -6.42 -13.68 0.81
C ILE A 46 -7.21 -13.89 -0.48
N LYS A 47 -8.50 -13.58 -0.43
CA LYS A 47 -9.34 -13.45 -1.63
C LYS A 47 -8.91 -12.21 -2.40
N ILE A 48 -8.81 -12.33 -3.71
CA ILE A 48 -8.41 -11.23 -4.59
C ILE A 48 -9.59 -10.44 -5.14
N LYS A 49 -10.81 -10.85 -4.83
CA LYS A 49 -12.03 -10.07 -5.07
C LYS A 49 -12.31 -9.18 -3.86
N ASP A 50 -12.93 -8.05 -4.12
CA ASP A 50 -13.44 -7.12 -3.10
C ASP A 50 -12.35 -6.57 -2.16
N ILE A 51 -11.14 -6.39 -2.67
CA ILE A 51 -10.10 -5.67 -1.94
C ILE A 51 -10.44 -4.18 -1.94
N THR A 52 -10.73 -3.66 -0.75
CA THR A 52 -11.02 -2.25 -0.56
C THR A 52 -9.86 -1.58 0.16
N ILE A 53 -9.44 -0.44 -0.37
CA ILE A 53 -8.30 0.32 0.11
C ILE A 53 -8.73 1.75 0.41
N ASP A 54 -8.53 2.17 1.63
CA ASP A 54 -8.81 3.51 2.11
C ASP A 54 -7.50 4.13 2.59
N SER A 55 -6.98 5.08 1.81
CA SER A 55 -5.67 5.69 2.06
C SER A 55 -5.78 7.17 2.39
N LYS A 56 -5.07 7.57 3.42
CA LYS A 56 -4.95 8.95 3.90
C LYS A 56 -3.52 9.43 3.69
N SER A 57 -3.34 10.55 3.01
CA SER A 57 -2.05 11.14 2.67
C SER A 57 -1.95 12.58 3.15
N GLY A 58 -0.81 12.96 3.66
CA GLY A 58 -0.48 14.37 3.89
C GLY A 58 -0.43 15.15 2.59
N TYR A 59 -0.67 16.47 2.67
CA TYR A 59 -0.81 17.33 1.49
C TYR A 59 0.48 17.52 0.69
N SER A 60 1.66 17.27 1.24
CA SER A 60 2.91 17.31 0.47
C SER A 60 2.92 16.30 -0.70
N GLY A 61 2.14 15.22 -0.62
CA GLY A 61 1.98 14.23 -1.69
C GLY A 61 1.24 14.74 -2.92
N ALA A 62 0.49 15.84 -2.83
CA ALA A 62 -0.21 16.44 -3.95
C ALA A 62 0.71 17.19 -4.93
N GLY A 63 1.98 17.40 -4.57
CA GLY A 63 3.02 18.01 -5.40
C GLY A 63 3.01 19.54 -5.38
N LYS A 64 3.82 20.14 -6.28
CA LYS A 64 4.14 21.57 -6.29
C LYS A 64 2.94 22.50 -6.54
N ASN A 65 1.86 22.03 -7.14
CA ASN A 65 0.70 22.85 -7.50
C ASN A 65 -0.52 22.51 -6.62
N LEU A 66 -0.31 22.29 -5.33
CA LEU A 66 -1.35 21.92 -4.37
C LEU A 66 -2.56 22.86 -4.42
N GLU A 67 -2.34 24.16 -4.29
CA GLU A 67 -3.41 25.19 -4.26
C GLU A 67 -4.20 25.26 -5.57
N LYS A 68 -3.53 25.04 -6.71
CA LYS A 68 -4.20 24.99 -8.01
C LYS A 68 -5.07 23.75 -8.18
N LYS A 69 -4.65 22.61 -7.60
CA LYS A 69 -5.40 21.35 -7.65
C LYS A 69 -6.59 21.32 -6.71
N PHE A 70 -6.42 21.85 -5.53
CA PHE A 70 -7.41 21.87 -4.46
C PHE A 70 -7.77 23.30 -4.14
N LYS A 71 -8.68 23.89 -4.93
CA LYS A 71 -9.17 25.25 -4.77
C LYS A 71 -10.06 25.43 -3.52
N HIS A 72 -9.68 24.86 -2.41
CA HIS A 72 -10.46 24.86 -1.19
C HIS A 72 -9.87 25.83 -0.17
N LYS A 73 -10.67 26.74 0.35
CA LYS A 73 -10.26 27.74 1.35
C LYS A 73 -9.72 27.11 2.65
N ASN A 74 -10.14 25.88 2.97
CA ASN A 74 -9.80 25.20 4.24
C ASN A 74 -8.91 23.96 4.04
N LEU A 75 -8.05 23.95 3.01
CA LEU A 75 -7.21 22.79 2.69
C LEU A 75 -6.42 22.25 3.89
N TYR A 76 -5.88 23.14 4.71
CA TYR A 76 -5.03 22.79 5.85
C TYR A 76 -5.81 22.49 7.15
N SER A 77 -7.12 22.51 7.10
CA SER A 77 -8.01 22.22 8.24
C SER A 77 -9.14 21.22 7.90
N SER A 78 -9.06 20.59 6.72
CA SER A 78 -10.11 19.69 6.23
C SER A 78 -9.54 18.39 5.70
N ILE A 79 -10.40 17.38 5.58
CA ILE A 79 -10.11 16.10 4.98
C ILE A 79 -10.88 16.00 3.66
N TYR A 80 -10.21 15.63 2.58
CA TYR A 80 -10.80 15.50 1.25
C TYR A 80 -10.64 14.11 0.70
N ALA A 81 -11.76 13.48 0.31
CA ALA A 81 -11.74 12.34 -0.60
C ALA A 81 -11.61 12.88 -2.04
N TYR A 82 -10.76 12.26 -2.86
CA TYR A 82 -10.53 12.71 -4.23
C TYR A 82 -10.27 11.55 -5.20
N SER A 83 -10.69 11.75 -6.46
CA SER A 83 -10.45 10.79 -7.57
C SER A 83 -10.70 9.31 -7.24
N PRO A 84 -11.84 8.94 -6.65
CA PRO A 84 -12.07 7.55 -6.21
C PRO A 84 -12.20 6.57 -7.39
N ILE A 85 -12.59 7.03 -8.59
CA ILE A 85 -12.76 6.18 -9.76
C ILE A 85 -11.51 6.15 -10.65
N ASN A 86 -10.86 7.30 -10.84
CA ASN A 86 -9.83 7.50 -11.86
C ASN A 86 -8.48 7.93 -11.28
N HIS A 87 -8.13 7.47 -10.10
CA HIS A 87 -6.82 7.79 -9.54
C HIS A 87 -5.71 7.05 -10.32
N ARG A 88 -4.71 7.79 -10.80
CA ARG A 88 -3.60 7.25 -11.63
C ARG A 88 -2.88 6.05 -11.03
N HIS A 89 -2.80 5.95 -9.70
CA HIS A 89 -2.14 4.86 -9.01
C HIS A 89 -2.94 3.54 -9.00
N ILE A 90 -4.23 3.55 -9.40
CA ILE A 90 -5.03 2.31 -9.48
C ILE A 90 -4.44 1.38 -10.55
N CYS A 91 -4.29 1.89 -11.78
CA CYS A 91 -3.75 1.08 -12.89
C CYS A 91 -2.35 0.56 -12.59
N GLU A 92 -1.50 1.41 -12.00
CA GLU A 92 -0.14 1.06 -11.58
C GLU A 92 -0.14 -0.08 -10.56
N THR A 93 -1.00 0.02 -9.55
CA THR A 93 -1.11 -1.00 -8.49
C THR A 93 -1.68 -2.31 -9.01
N GLU A 94 -2.79 -2.25 -9.76
CA GLU A 94 -3.43 -3.44 -10.34
C GLU A 94 -2.49 -4.18 -11.29
N GLN A 95 -1.73 -3.46 -12.11
CA GLN A 95 -0.73 -4.05 -13.00
C GLN A 95 0.26 -4.91 -12.24
N GLU A 96 0.80 -4.40 -11.12
CA GLU A 96 1.79 -5.13 -10.34
C GLU A 96 1.18 -6.30 -9.57
N LEU A 97 0.01 -6.12 -8.95
CA LEU A 97 -0.66 -7.20 -8.24
C LEU A 97 -1.05 -8.35 -9.18
N ASN A 98 -1.48 -8.03 -10.41
CA ASN A 98 -1.88 -9.01 -11.42
C ASN A 98 -0.73 -9.91 -11.89
N LYS A 99 0.54 -9.50 -11.73
CA LYS A 99 1.70 -10.37 -12.01
C LYS A 99 1.79 -11.58 -11.08
N HIS A 100 1.09 -11.56 -9.95
CA HIS A 100 1.17 -12.57 -8.89
C HIS A 100 -0.06 -13.47 -8.79
N THR A 101 -0.98 -13.37 -9.72
CA THR A 101 -2.19 -14.19 -9.79
C THR A 101 -2.63 -14.41 -11.23
N LYS A 102 -3.36 -15.52 -11.46
CA LYS A 102 -3.97 -15.82 -12.78
C LYS A 102 -5.29 -15.10 -13.02
N LYS A 103 -5.90 -14.56 -11.96
CA LYS A 103 -7.20 -13.88 -12.03
C LYS A 103 -6.99 -12.38 -11.96
N LYS A 104 -7.76 -11.62 -12.72
CA LYS A 104 -7.71 -10.16 -12.71
C LYS A 104 -8.14 -9.61 -11.34
N ILE A 105 -7.30 -8.76 -10.77
CA ILE A 105 -7.60 -7.97 -9.57
C ILE A 105 -8.18 -6.63 -10.02
N ILE A 106 -9.26 -6.24 -9.39
CA ILE A 106 -9.85 -4.90 -9.49
C ILE A 106 -9.98 -4.39 -8.08
N LEU A 107 -9.41 -3.21 -7.84
CA LEU A 107 -9.36 -2.60 -6.51
C LEU A 107 -10.46 -1.55 -6.34
N THR A 108 -11.08 -1.52 -5.17
CA THR A 108 -11.79 -0.33 -4.72
C THR A 108 -10.80 0.56 -3.97
N PHE A 109 -10.51 1.74 -4.51
CA PHE A 109 -9.51 2.64 -3.94
C PHE A 109 -10.11 4.00 -3.60
N ASN A 110 -9.99 4.40 -2.36
CA ASN A 110 -10.54 5.64 -1.83
C ASN A 110 -9.43 6.49 -1.20
N PRO A 111 -8.78 7.36 -1.96
CA PRO A 111 -7.72 8.22 -1.44
C PRO A 111 -8.27 9.48 -0.78
N HIS A 112 -7.64 9.87 0.33
CA HIS A 112 -7.94 11.09 1.05
C HIS A 112 -6.70 11.95 1.23
N LEU A 113 -6.90 13.26 1.22
CA LEU A 113 -5.92 14.24 1.59
C LEU A 113 -6.21 14.75 2.99
N LEU A 114 -5.21 14.71 3.86
CA LEU A 114 -5.28 15.17 5.25
C LEU A 114 -4.62 16.54 5.42
N PRO A 115 -5.00 17.33 6.45
CA PRO A 115 -4.35 18.59 6.78
C PRO A 115 -3.00 18.43 7.49
N THR A 116 -2.36 17.29 7.34
CA THR A 116 -0.99 17.03 7.81
C THR A 116 -0.01 17.23 6.66
N PHE A 117 1.20 17.69 6.95
CA PHE A 117 2.18 17.93 5.89
C PHE A 117 2.64 16.63 5.23
N ARG A 118 3.08 15.63 6.01
CA ARG A 118 3.63 14.35 5.51
C ARG A 118 2.98 13.15 6.18
N GLY A 119 3.14 12.01 5.54
CA GLY A 119 2.74 10.70 6.03
C GLY A 119 1.64 10.09 5.17
N ILE A 120 1.55 8.77 5.20
CA ILE A 120 0.48 7.99 4.59
C ILE A 120 0.03 6.95 5.61
N LEU A 121 -1.28 6.83 5.77
CA LEU A 121 -1.92 5.73 6.47
C LEU A 121 -2.86 5.04 5.48
N THR A 122 -2.61 3.75 5.22
CA THR A 122 -3.42 2.94 4.30
C THR A 122 -4.11 1.82 5.07
N ALA A 123 -5.44 1.83 5.08
CA ALA A 123 -6.24 0.70 5.52
C ALA A 123 -6.61 -0.16 4.32
N ILE A 124 -6.33 -1.46 4.39
CA ILE A 124 -6.60 -2.43 3.34
C ILE A 124 -7.52 -3.49 3.91
N TYR A 125 -8.73 -3.57 3.38
CA TYR A 125 -9.73 -4.53 3.81
C TYR A 125 -9.70 -5.75 2.91
N VAL A 126 -9.38 -6.91 3.49
CA VAL A 126 -9.26 -8.18 2.77
C VAL A 126 -10.03 -9.29 3.48
N GLN A 127 -10.46 -10.27 2.73
CA GLN A 127 -11.01 -11.51 3.28
C GLN A 127 -9.99 -12.63 3.11
N SER A 128 -9.75 -13.39 4.18
CA SER A 128 -8.85 -14.54 4.10
C SER A 128 -9.44 -15.65 3.22
N LEU A 129 -8.57 -16.33 2.50
CA LEU A 129 -8.93 -17.52 1.74
C LEU A 129 -8.94 -18.74 2.68
N ASN A 130 -9.98 -19.58 2.60
CA ASN A 130 -10.11 -20.79 3.41
C ASN A 130 -9.94 -20.56 4.92
N ARG A 131 -10.49 -19.45 5.44
CA ARG A 131 -10.46 -19.08 6.86
C ARG A 131 -9.07 -19.01 7.49
N LYS A 132 -8.05 -18.60 6.72
CA LYS A 132 -6.70 -18.40 7.22
C LYS A 132 -6.70 -17.39 8.36
N SER A 133 -5.93 -17.65 9.40
CA SER A 133 -5.91 -16.81 10.61
C SER A 133 -5.06 -15.54 10.41
N ALA A 134 -5.34 -14.50 11.21
CA ALA A 134 -4.55 -13.29 11.28
C ALA A 134 -3.06 -13.57 11.57
N ASN A 135 -2.80 -14.53 12.47
CA ASN A 135 -1.45 -14.96 12.80
C ASN A 135 -0.71 -15.53 11.59
N LEU A 136 -1.37 -16.32 10.75
CA LEU A 136 -0.75 -16.86 9.54
C LEU A 136 -0.41 -15.73 8.55
N LEU A 137 -1.31 -14.78 8.34
CA LEU A 137 -1.05 -13.62 7.49
C LEU A 137 0.17 -12.84 8.01
N ARG A 138 0.16 -12.52 9.30
CA ARG A 138 1.25 -11.79 9.96
C ARG A 138 2.59 -12.54 9.84
N ASN A 139 2.62 -13.83 10.17
CA ASN A 139 3.84 -14.63 10.12
C ASN A 139 4.40 -14.76 8.70
N THR A 140 3.53 -14.77 7.70
CA THR A 140 3.94 -14.73 6.28
C THR A 140 4.66 -13.42 5.96
N LEU A 141 4.14 -12.28 6.41
CA LEU A 141 4.81 -11.00 6.22
C LEU A 141 6.16 -10.94 6.96
N ILE A 142 6.22 -11.42 8.21
CA ILE A 142 7.48 -11.51 8.98
C ILE A 142 8.52 -12.33 8.21
N LYS A 143 8.14 -13.53 7.75
CA LYS A 143 9.04 -14.40 7.00
C LYS A 143 9.51 -13.76 5.71
N PHE A 144 8.60 -13.09 4.99
CA PHE A 144 8.90 -12.48 3.71
C PHE A 144 9.88 -11.30 3.86
N TYR A 145 9.68 -10.47 4.87
CA TYR A 145 10.46 -9.25 5.10
C TYR A 145 11.55 -9.37 6.17
N LYS A 146 11.92 -10.59 6.59
CA LYS A 146 12.91 -10.81 7.67
C LYS A 146 14.26 -10.09 7.48
N ASN A 147 14.65 -9.85 6.23
CA ASN A 147 15.92 -9.20 5.87
C ASN A 147 15.72 -7.74 5.40
N SER A 148 14.53 -7.18 5.54
CA SER A 148 14.27 -5.78 5.21
C SER A 148 14.57 -4.88 6.40
N LYS A 149 15.38 -3.84 6.19
CA LYS A 149 15.70 -2.85 7.24
C LYS A 149 14.54 -1.91 7.53
N PHE A 150 13.70 -1.64 6.53
CA PHE A 150 12.71 -0.57 6.58
C PHE A 150 11.28 -1.05 6.81
N ILE A 151 11.01 -2.37 6.70
CA ILE A 151 9.66 -2.91 6.89
C ILE A 151 9.55 -3.57 8.25
N LYS A 152 8.67 -3.05 9.09
CA LYS A 152 8.37 -3.56 10.44
C LYS A 152 6.98 -4.15 10.48
N ILE A 153 6.87 -5.42 10.86
CA ILE A 153 5.59 -6.10 11.07
C ILE A 153 5.27 -6.09 12.57
N LEU A 154 4.28 -5.33 12.95
CA LEU A 154 3.89 -5.14 14.35
C LEU A 154 3.13 -6.36 14.90
N LYS A 155 2.80 -6.35 16.19
CA LYS A 155 1.91 -7.34 16.80
C LYS A 155 0.51 -7.21 16.18
N LEU A 156 -0.30 -8.27 16.28
CA LEU A 156 -1.70 -8.19 15.85
C LEU A 156 -2.42 -7.06 16.59
N ASN A 157 -3.33 -6.41 15.87
CA ASN A 157 -4.19 -5.36 16.41
C ASN A 157 -3.42 -4.14 16.97
N SER A 158 -2.13 -3.98 16.60
CA SER A 158 -1.37 -2.80 17.01
C SER A 158 -1.92 -1.55 16.32
N PRO A 159 -2.11 -0.46 17.07
CA PRO A 159 -2.45 0.83 16.46
C PRO A 159 -1.30 1.32 15.58
N LEU A 160 -1.64 1.98 14.48
CA LEU A 160 -0.71 2.62 13.55
C LEU A 160 -0.95 4.11 13.49
N GLY A 161 0.13 4.86 13.31
CA GLY A 161 0.07 6.28 13.06
C GLY A 161 1.23 6.72 12.17
N SER A 162 0.95 7.57 11.18
CA SER A 162 2.00 8.08 10.30
C SER A 162 3.10 8.84 11.07
N GLY A 163 2.77 9.40 12.25
CA GLY A 163 3.71 10.09 13.11
C GLY A 163 4.87 9.21 13.60
N ASN A 164 4.65 7.90 13.77
CA ASN A 164 5.67 6.97 14.25
C ASN A 164 6.87 6.82 13.30
N ILE A 165 6.65 7.11 12.02
CA ILE A 165 7.64 6.88 10.96
C ILE A 165 8.04 8.16 10.22
N LEU A 166 7.60 9.33 10.68
CA LEU A 166 8.00 10.60 10.08
C LEU A 166 9.52 10.75 10.08
N HIS A 167 10.04 11.36 9.01
CA HIS A 167 11.48 11.57 8.78
C HIS A 167 12.32 10.30 8.71
N THR A 168 11.68 9.16 8.45
CA THR A 168 12.35 7.87 8.22
C THR A 168 11.93 7.25 6.90
N ASN A 169 12.64 6.19 6.48
CA ASN A 169 12.23 5.32 5.37
C ASN A 169 11.42 4.10 5.86
N ASN A 170 11.00 4.07 7.12
CA ASN A 170 10.30 2.93 7.68
C ASN A 170 8.86 2.83 7.17
N ILE A 171 8.40 1.59 7.08
CA ILE A 171 7.01 1.20 6.87
C ILE A 171 6.62 0.29 8.00
N GLU A 172 5.52 0.59 8.67
CA GLU A 172 4.94 -0.24 9.71
C GLU A 172 3.66 -0.90 9.19
N ILE A 173 3.50 -2.20 9.45
CA ILE A 173 2.34 -2.98 9.03
C ILE A 173 1.76 -3.68 10.25
N SER A 174 0.45 -3.51 10.47
CA SER A 174 -0.32 -4.25 11.44
C SER A 174 -1.44 -5.02 10.74
N ILE A 175 -1.61 -6.29 11.11
CA ILE A 175 -2.80 -7.06 10.75
C ILE A 175 -3.80 -6.89 11.88
N CYS A 176 -4.98 -6.40 11.56
CA CYS A 176 -6.05 -6.18 12.52
C CYS A 176 -7.22 -7.11 12.24
N GLU A 177 -7.70 -7.76 13.28
CA GLU A 177 -8.94 -8.55 13.23
C GLU A 177 -10.15 -7.62 13.26
N THR A 178 -11.18 -7.96 12.52
CA THR A 178 -12.42 -7.20 12.52
C THR A 178 -13.53 -7.99 13.24
N ARG A 179 -14.66 -7.34 13.51
CA ARG A 179 -15.86 -8.05 14.03
C ARG A 179 -16.44 -9.06 13.05
N VAL A 180 -16.10 -8.94 11.76
CA VAL A 180 -16.54 -9.88 10.73
C VAL A 180 -15.49 -10.97 10.60
N LYS A 181 -15.88 -12.20 10.89
CA LYS A 181 -14.98 -13.37 10.83
C LYS A 181 -14.29 -13.49 9.47
N ASN A 182 -12.98 -13.73 9.49
CA ASN A 182 -12.10 -13.86 8.31
C ASN A 182 -11.95 -12.57 7.48
N LYS A 183 -12.35 -11.41 7.97
CA LYS A 183 -12.01 -10.09 7.41
C LYS A 183 -10.95 -9.42 8.28
N TYR A 184 -9.99 -8.80 7.61
CA TYR A 184 -8.84 -8.13 8.19
C TYR A 184 -8.68 -6.76 7.57
#